data_1c3e843c9582c51cf35ead3d9b5eb76a
#
_entry.id   1c3e843c9582c51cf35ead3d9b5eb76a
#
_cell.length_a   1.000
_cell.length_b   1.000
_cell.length_c   1.000
_cell.angle_alpha   90.00
_cell.angle_beta   90.00
_cell.angle_gamma   90.00
#
_symmetry.space_group_name_H-M   'P 1'
#
loop_
_entity.id
_entity.type
_entity.pdbx_description
1 polymer ?
#
loop_
_entity_poly.entity_id
_entity_poly.type
_entity_poly.pdbx_seq_one_letter_code
_entity_poly.pdbx_strand_id
1 'polypeptide(L)'
;MTAGETPSVLQRLRTGCVFFDPMQMSNTLGLKGIKAICEMLGEMPIESFLQLSSQYLSTLKTQDDITNVIKECRAKTVGEISGAVVGNEEIIKLLGAAKRAGVKVNGHCLSMGFRDVQQAACAGLCDDHECENISDLEQRLACGMAVLVREGTIEPNCRTLCEGIVKNHIPTDDIMFCTDDKSAEDIKENGCIDNALRIAVKCGISPVSAIKMATLNVARHYGVDDIIGSVAPSRKANFLLMDSLENMTVKKVYHQGRLVAENGEFLCRHEIDITCYPELKNTVILPRGLDSHSFEIKAGFERGYVTANAIEMPEGGIVTRLVKGRLEVSNGIVCGDTKADILPIFVVERFGRSGEIGSGFIKGLGIKRGAVAASFAQERNNVVVSGVDPADMLCAVKAVEANGGGAAMAIDGKVAGLYSLPVAGILSGENITGEIKAQKAFREALALTGGNIQRMTAVLTVSLCQTIPEVGLTEKGLFDVNQQRYIPTFTGGEEFEE
;
A
#
# COMPACT_ATOMS: atom_id res chain seq x y z
N MET A 1 1.85 6.21 1.56
CA MET A 1 1.16 6.33 2.87
C MET A 1 0.19 5.18 2.97
N THR A 2 0.33 4.35 3.98
CA THR A 2 -0.60 3.26 4.27
C THR A 2 -1.95 3.79 4.73
N ALA A 3 -2.96 2.94 4.63
CA ALA A 3 -4.28 3.21 5.21
C ALA A 3 -4.14 3.60 6.69
N GLY A 4 -4.71 4.73 7.07
CA GLY A 4 -4.62 5.28 8.42
C GLY A 4 -3.50 6.29 8.66
N GLU A 5 -2.53 6.43 7.75
CA GLU A 5 -1.50 7.46 7.87
C GLU A 5 -2.06 8.82 7.47
N THR A 6 -2.24 9.67 8.45
CA THR A 6 -2.56 11.08 8.23
C THR A 6 -1.28 11.92 8.12
N PRO A 7 -1.38 13.14 7.59
CA PRO A 7 -0.27 14.09 7.66
C PRO A 7 0.31 14.29 9.08
N SER A 8 -0.49 14.06 10.13
CA SER A 8 -0.02 14.11 11.52
C SER A 8 1.01 13.01 11.87
N VAL A 9 1.00 11.88 11.16
CA VAL A 9 2.04 10.84 11.28
C VAL A 9 3.37 11.35 10.76
N LEU A 10 3.36 12.13 9.66
CA LEU A 10 4.55 12.76 9.08
C LEU A 10 5.26 13.71 10.05
N GLN A 11 4.55 14.27 11.03
CA GLN A 11 5.13 15.13 12.07
C GLN A 11 6.17 14.42 12.94
N ARG A 12 6.15 13.08 12.98
CA ARG A 12 7.12 12.26 13.73
C ARG A 12 8.15 11.56 12.87
N LEU A 13 8.19 11.84 11.57
CA LEU A 13 9.12 11.17 10.64
C LEU A 13 10.61 11.42 10.93
N ARG A 14 10.93 12.34 11.85
CA ARG A 14 12.33 12.68 12.19
C ARG A 14 13.17 12.95 10.94
N THR A 15 12.55 13.59 9.95
CA THR A 15 13.14 13.93 8.66
C THR A 15 12.85 15.37 8.28
N GLY A 16 13.72 15.97 7.48
CA GLY A 16 13.56 17.34 6.97
C GLY A 16 12.82 17.39 5.62
N CYS A 17 12.66 16.26 4.94
CA CYS A 17 11.95 16.16 3.68
C CYS A 17 11.37 14.77 3.46
N VAL A 18 10.40 14.66 2.54
CA VAL A 18 9.76 13.42 2.15
C VAL A 18 9.46 13.41 0.65
N PHE A 19 9.73 12.28 0.00
CA PHE A 19 9.10 11.90 -1.25
C PHE A 19 7.89 11.04 -0.90
N PHE A 20 6.72 11.39 -1.42
CA PHE A 20 5.49 10.69 -1.06
C PHE A 20 4.67 10.38 -2.30
N ASP A 21 4.02 9.23 -2.28
CA ASP A 21 3.04 8.82 -3.28
C ASP A 21 1.65 8.82 -2.65
N PRO A 22 0.74 9.72 -3.05
CA PRO A 22 -0.65 9.68 -2.61
C PRO A 22 -1.48 8.70 -3.45
N MET A 23 -0.93 7.53 -3.83
CA MET A 23 -1.56 6.55 -4.72
C MET A 23 -2.99 6.25 -4.29
N GLN A 24 -3.22 5.96 -3.02
CA GLN A 24 -4.54 5.62 -2.51
C GLN A 24 -5.54 6.80 -2.65
N MET A 25 -5.08 8.02 -2.41
CA MET A 25 -5.90 9.22 -2.61
C MET A 25 -6.18 9.49 -4.09
N SER A 26 -5.19 9.27 -4.95
CA SER A 26 -5.35 9.44 -6.39
C SER A 26 -6.29 8.39 -7.00
N ASN A 27 -6.23 7.15 -6.54
CA ASN A 27 -7.11 6.07 -6.99
C ASN A 27 -8.56 6.28 -6.52
N THR A 28 -8.75 6.91 -5.36
CA THR A 28 -10.08 7.20 -4.79
C THR A 28 -10.71 8.44 -5.42
N LEU A 29 -10.00 9.56 -5.47
CA LEU A 29 -10.51 10.89 -5.82
C LEU A 29 -9.84 11.56 -7.01
N GLY A 30 -8.89 10.88 -7.67
CA GLY A 30 -8.16 11.42 -8.82
C GLY A 30 -7.38 12.67 -8.46
N LEU A 31 -7.35 13.63 -9.38
CA LEU A 31 -6.61 14.89 -9.22
C LEU A 31 -7.06 15.70 -7.98
N LYS A 32 -8.34 15.62 -7.58
CA LYS A 32 -8.83 16.30 -6.38
C LYS A 32 -8.17 15.78 -5.12
N GLY A 33 -8.05 14.45 -4.98
CA GLY A 33 -7.35 13.84 -3.85
C GLY A 33 -5.86 14.19 -3.82
N ILE A 34 -5.19 14.20 -4.97
CA ILE A 34 -3.79 14.61 -5.09
C ILE A 34 -3.62 16.05 -4.60
N LYS A 35 -4.45 16.99 -5.09
CA LYS A 35 -4.37 18.40 -4.72
C LYS A 35 -4.60 18.60 -3.22
N ALA A 36 -5.62 17.98 -2.65
CA ALA A 36 -5.91 18.07 -1.23
C ALA A 36 -4.72 17.62 -0.36
N ILE A 37 -4.10 16.47 -0.67
CA ILE A 37 -2.92 16.01 0.07
C ILE A 37 -1.72 16.94 -0.12
N CYS A 38 -1.49 17.45 -1.33
CA CYS A 38 -0.40 18.40 -1.59
C CYS A 38 -0.59 19.71 -0.79
N GLU A 39 -1.82 20.21 -0.69
CA GLU A 39 -2.16 21.39 0.11
C GLU A 39 -1.92 21.13 1.60
N MET A 40 -2.43 20.02 2.13
CA MET A 40 -2.21 19.61 3.52
C MET A 40 -0.73 19.50 3.88
N LEU A 41 0.08 18.89 2.99
CA LEU A 41 1.53 18.76 3.18
C LEU A 41 2.26 20.09 3.02
N GLY A 42 1.76 20.99 2.15
CA GLY A 42 2.29 22.35 1.96
C GLY A 42 2.17 23.22 3.20
N GLU A 43 1.20 22.95 4.06
CA GLU A 43 1.01 23.64 5.35
C GLU A 43 1.95 23.11 6.45
N MET A 44 2.56 21.94 6.26
CA MET A 44 3.43 21.31 7.24
C MET A 44 4.87 21.79 7.12
N PRO A 45 5.63 21.93 8.23
CA PRO A 45 7.02 22.31 8.21
C PRO A 45 7.93 21.13 7.82
N ILE A 46 7.68 20.59 6.64
CA ILE A 46 8.47 19.55 5.99
C ILE A 46 8.57 19.85 4.49
N GLU A 47 9.70 19.60 3.89
CA GLU A 47 9.82 19.69 2.43
C GLU A 47 9.23 18.44 1.80
N SER A 48 8.22 18.58 0.96
CA SER A 48 7.51 17.46 0.34
C SER A 48 7.69 17.45 -1.18
N PHE A 49 7.96 16.29 -1.74
CA PHE A 49 8.10 16.06 -3.18
C PHE A 49 7.12 14.98 -3.62
N LEU A 50 6.29 15.31 -4.60
CA LEU A 50 5.23 14.46 -5.10
C LEU A 50 5.75 13.42 -6.10
N GLN A 51 5.41 12.15 -5.86
CA GLN A 51 5.32 11.09 -6.86
C GLN A 51 3.88 11.00 -7.35
N LEU A 52 3.66 10.90 -8.65
CA LEU A 52 2.33 10.65 -9.21
C LEU A 52 2.11 9.18 -9.51
N SER A 53 1.02 8.64 -8.99
CA SER A 53 0.61 7.25 -9.21
C SER A 53 0.45 6.93 -10.70
N SER A 54 1.12 5.87 -11.14
CA SER A 54 0.98 5.33 -12.49
C SER A 54 -0.43 4.85 -12.78
N GLN A 55 -1.12 4.29 -11.79
CA GLN A 55 -2.48 3.79 -11.91
C GLN A 55 -3.47 4.91 -12.22
N TYR A 56 -3.36 6.06 -11.51
CA TYR A 56 -4.18 7.22 -11.83
C TYR A 56 -3.86 7.76 -13.24
N LEU A 57 -2.57 7.91 -13.56
CA LEU A 57 -2.15 8.45 -14.86
C LEU A 57 -2.59 7.55 -16.03
N SER A 58 -2.66 6.23 -15.84
CA SER A 58 -3.16 5.28 -16.86
C SER A 58 -4.64 5.47 -17.19
N THR A 59 -5.42 6.11 -16.31
CA THR A 59 -6.83 6.44 -16.61
C THR A 59 -6.99 7.60 -17.60
N LEU A 60 -5.93 8.37 -17.86
CA LEU A 60 -5.95 9.50 -18.75
C LEU A 60 -5.80 9.06 -20.23
N LYS A 61 -6.56 9.72 -21.12
CA LYS A 61 -6.72 9.22 -22.49
C LYS A 61 -5.50 9.46 -23.38
N THR A 62 -4.85 10.62 -23.23
CA THR A 62 -3.76 11.00 -24.13
C THR A 62 -2.45 11.20 -23.39
N GLN A 63 -1.35 11.06 -24.11
CA GLN A 63 -0.01 11.34 -23.58
C GLN A 63 0.14 12.83 -23.18
N ASP A 64 -0.58 13.74 -23.86
CA ASP A 64 -0.57 15.15 -23.52
C ASP A 64 -1.30 15.43 -22.21
N ASP A 65 -2.45 14.79 -21.97
CA ASP A 65 -3.15 14.88 -20.68
C ASP A 65 -2.24 14.46 -19.53
N ILE A 66 -1.56 13.31 -19.68
CA ILE A 66 -0.62 12.80 -18.68
C ILE A 66 0.52 13.81 -18.45
N THR A 67 1.14 14.30 -19.52
CA THR A 67 2.24 15.29 -19.44
C THR A 67 1.79 16.56 -18.74
N ASN A 68 0.58 17.04 -19.03
CA ASN A 68 0.02 18.24 -18.41
C ASN A 68 -0.23 18.05 -16.92
N VAL A 69 -0.80 16.91 -16.51
CA VAL A 69 -1.03 16.61 -15.09
C VAL A 69 0.30 16.53 -14.32
N ILE A 70 1.33 15.86 -14.89
CA ILE A 70 2.66 15.79 -14.26
C ILE A 70 3.21 17.21 -14.01
N LYS A 71 3.11 18.09 -14.99
CA LYS A 71 3.60 19.48 -14.88
C LYS A 71 2.75 20.33 -13.95
N GLU A 72 1.42 20.24 -14.03
CA GLU A 72 0.48 20.97 -13.16
C GLU A 72 0.71 20.63 -11.68
N CYS A 73 0.86 19.35 -11.36
CA CYS A 73 1.13 18.89 -10.00
C CYS A 73 2.58 19.09 -9.57
N ARG A 74 3.48 19.55 -10.44
CA ARG A 74 4.92 19.68 -10.18
C ARG A 74 5.56 18.41 -9.65
N ALA A 75 5.08 17.26 -10.11
CA ALA A 75 5.60 15.98 -9.69
C ALA A 75 7.09 15.86 -9.98
N LYS A 76 7.83 15.20 -9.11
CA LYS A 76 9.27 14.93 -9.28
C LYS A 76 9.51 13.56 -9.89
N THR A 77 8.55 12.66 -9.72
CA THR A 77 8.62 11.30 -10.26
C THR A 77 7.23 10.77 -10.55
N VAL A 78 7.16 9.71 -11.32
CA VAL A 78 5.96 8.95 -11.64
C VAL A 78 6.21 7.50 -11.25
N GLY A 79 5.26 6.84 -10.66
CA GLY A 79 5.36 5.43 -10.30
C GLY A 79 4.26 5.05 -9.32
N GLU A 80 4.33 3.85 -8.80
CA GLU A 80 5.29 2.85 -9.28
C GLU A 80 4.76 2.13 -10.52
N ILE A 81 5.64 1.61 -11.35
CA ILE A 81 5.26 0.79 -12.52
C ILE A 81 5.81 -0.60 -12.35
N SER A 82 4.92 -1.61 -12.38
CA SER A 82 5.36 -3.00 -12.41
C SER A 82 6.18 -3.28 -13.68
N GLY A 83 7.36 -3.84 -13.49
CA GLY A 83 8.23 -4.24 -14.59
C GLY A 83 7.56 -5.25 -15.53
N ALA A 84 6.59 -6.04 -15.05
CA ALA A 84 5.87 -7.02 -15.84
C ALA A 84 4.97 -6.42 -16.93
N VAL A 85 4.58 -5.14 -16.81
CA VAL A 85 3.64 -4.49 -17.74
C VAL A 85 4.27 -3.42 -18.62
N VAL A 86 5.59 -3.27 -18.62
CA VAL A 86 6.29 -2.21 -19.40
C VAL A 86 6.07 -2.28 -20.92
N GLY A 87 5.64 -3.43 -21.44
CA GLY A 87 5.25 -3.61 -22.85
C GLY A 87 3.81 -3.22 -23.18
N ASN A 88 3.01 -2.86 -22.18
CA ASN A 88 1.61 -2.48 -22.36
C ASN A 88 1.50 -1.10 -23.03
N GLU A 89 0.59 -0.94 -24.00
CA GLU A 89 0.41 0.31 -24.76
C GLU A 89 0.14 1.51 -23.83
N GLU A 90 -0.68 1.32 -22.79
CA GLU A 90 -0.97 2.37 -21.81
C GLU A 90 0.27 2.79 -21.01
N ILE A 91 1.10 1.81 -20.65
CA ILE A 91 2.35 2.06 -19.92
C ILE A 91 3.38 2.74 -20.84
N ILE A 92 3.51 2.31 -22.10
CA ILE A 92 4.38 2.97 -23.09
C ILE A 92 3.99 4.45 -23.26
N LYS A 93 2.69 4.74 -23.33
CA LYS A 93 2.16 6.11 -23.39
C LYS A 93 2.56 6.91 -22.15
N LEU A 94 2.47 6.32 -20.96
CA LEU A 94 2.84 6.94 -19.69
C LEU A 94 4.35 7.20 -19.61
N LEU A 95 5.18 6.22 -19.96
CA LEU A 95 6.64 6.37 -20.03
C LEU A 95 7.06 7.50 -20.98
N GLY A 96 6.42 7.58 -22.15
CA GLY A 96 6.63 8.68 -23.09
C GLY A 96 6.22 10.04 -22.53
N ALA A 97 5.15 10.11 -21.73
CA ALA A 97 4.71 11.35 -21.08
C ALA A 97 5.68 11.80 -19.98
N ALA A 98 6.13 10.87 -19.13
CA ALA A 98 7.11 11.13 -18.07
C ALA A 98 8.44 11.66 -18.68
N LYS A 99 8.92 11.01 -19.75
CA LYS A 99 10.10 11.46 -20.49
C LYS A 99 9.96 12.89 -21.04
N ARG A 100 8.79 13.22 -21.62
CA ARG A 100 8.50 14.59 -22.11
C ARG A 100 8.38 15.61 -20.98
N ALA A 101 7.91 15.19 -19.82
CA ALA A 101 7.84 16.04 -18.63
C ALA A 101 9.20 16.21 -17.94
N GLY A 102 10.21 15.40 -18.28
CA GLY A 102 11.54 15.43 -17.67
C GLY A 102 11.59 14.87 -16.26
N VAL A 103 10.66 13.95 -15.93
CA VAL A 103 10.58 13.28 -14.62
C VAL A 103 11.01 11.83 -14.71
N LYS A 104 11.53 11.29 -13.61
CA LYS A 104 11.90 9.88 -13.48
C LYS A 104 10.69 8.97 -13.29
N VAL A 105 10.88 7.69 -13.59
CA VAL A 105 9.85 6.67 -13.42
C VAL A 105 10.35 5.58 -12.49
N ASN A 106 9.66 5.41 -11.37
CA ASN A 106 10.00 4.43 -10.35
C ASN A 106 9.42 3.06 -10.72
N GLY A 107 10.21 2.03 -10.51
CA GLY A 107 9.87 0.65 -10.79
C GLY A 107 9.33 -0.10 -9.58
N HIS A 108 8.63 -1.20 -9.88
CA HIS A 108 8.16 -2.23 -8.96
C HIS A 108 8.43 -3.58 -9.62
N CYS A 109 9.60 -4.18 -9.32
CA CYS A 109 10.11 -5.35 -10.02
C CYS A 109 10.12 -6.59 -9.11
N LEU A 110 9.04 -6.81 -8.34
CA LEU A 110 8.89 -7.92 -7.41
C LEU A 110 9.03 -9.28 -8.13
N SER A 111 9.87 -10.16 -7.60
CA SER A 111 10.08 -11.54 -8.08
C SER A 111 10.47 -11.67 -9.56
N MET A 112 11.07 -10.62 -10.13
CA MET A 112 11.46 -10.60 -11.55
C MET A 112 12.86 -11.15 -11.77
N GLY A 113 13.02 -11.97 -12.83
CA GLY A 113 14.31 -12.44 -13.29
C GLY A 113 15.15 -11.37 -14.00
N PHE A 114 16.46 -11.59 -14.13
CA PHE A 114 17.39 -10.60 -14.70
C PHE A 114 16.96 -10.06 -16.08
N ARG A 115 16.46 -10.95 -16.97
CA ARG A 115 16.01 -10.55 -18.30
C ARG A 115 14.83 -9.57 -18.26
N ASP A 116 13.90 -9.79 -17.35
CA ASP A 116 12.71 -8.94 -17.22
C ASP A 116 13.09 -7.60 -16.60
N VAL A 117 14.03 -7.59 -15.66
CA VAL A 117 14.62 -6.36 -15.10
C VAL A 117 15.35 -5.55 -16.18
N GLN A 118 16.08 -6.21 -17.10
CA GLN A 118 16.70 -5.54 -18.25
C GLN A 118 15.64 -4.89 -19.15
N GLN A 119 14.52 -5.57 -19.41
CA GLN A 119 13.43 -5.00 -20.20
C GLN A 119 12.81 -3.76 -19.50
N ALA A 120 12.60 -3.85 -18.20
CA ALA A 120 12.09 -2.74 -17.38
C ALA A 120 13.03 -1.52 -17.43
N ALA A 121 14.33 -1.74 -17.25
CA ALA A 121 15.35 -0.68 -17.37
C ALA A 121 15.41 -0.08 -18.78
N CYS A 122 15.38 -0.90 -19.82
CA CYS A 122 15.34 -0.44 -21.22
C CYS A 122 14.06 0.38 -21.53
N ALA A 123 12.94 0.06 -20.90
CA ALA A 123 11.70 0.80 -21.02
C ALA A 123 11.75 2.18 -20.32
N GLY A 124 12.70 2.38 -19.42
CA GLY A 124 12.94 3.65 -18.75
C GLY A 124 12.61 3.69 -17.25
N LEU A 125 12.40 2.53 -16.62
CA LEU A 125 12.33 2.46 -15.16
C LEU A 125 13.74 2.72 -14.61
N CYS A 126 13.86 3.66 -13.68
CA CYS A 126 15.17 4.16 -13.24
C CYS A 126 15.60 3.63 -11.87
N ASP A 127 14.72 3.00 -11.15
CA ASP A 127 14.97 2.42 -9.83
C ASP A 127 14.02 1.27 -9.51
N ASP A 128 14.26 0.59 -8.40
CA ASP A 128 13.39 -0.45 -7.85
C ASP A 128 13.54 -0.54 -6.32
N HIS A 129 12.45 -0.81 -5.62
CA HIS A 129 12.40 -0.98 -4.16
C HIS A 129 12.04 -2.40 -3.72
N GLU A 130 11.87 -3.33 -4.68
CA GLU A 130 11.39 -4.70 -4.45
C GLU A 130 12.51 -5.75 -4.32
N CYS A 131 13.73 -5.33 -4.00
CA CYS A 131 14.81 -6.27 -3.76
C CYS A 131 14.62 -6.98 -2.42
N GLU A 132 14.48 -8.31 -2.45
CA GLU A 132 14.36 -9.15 -1.26
C GLU A 132 15.72 -9.74 -0.81
N ASN A 133 16.64 -9.87 -1.73
CA ASN A 133 17.97 -10.45 -1.49
C ASN A 133 19.07 -9.72 -2.28
N ILE A 134 20.33 -10.07 -1.99
CA ILE A 134 21.48 -9.39 -2.59
C ILE A 134 21.60 -9.60 -4.09
N SER A 135 21.17 -10.75 -4.61
CA SER A 135 21.19 -11.04 -6.04
C SER A 135 20.24 -10.13 -6.81
N ASP A 136 19.07 -9.83 -6.23
CA ASP A 136 18.12 -8.88 -6.81
C ASP A 136 18.75 -7.50 -6.92
N LEU A 137 19.37 -7.02 -5.83
CA LEU A 137 20.04 -5.73 -5.78
C LEU A 137 21.16 -5.63 -6.85
N GLU A 138 22.03 -6.64 -6.92
CA GLU A 138 23.13 -6.69 -7.90
C GLU A 138 22.59 -6.66 -9.36
N GLN A 139 21.50 -7.35 -9.63
CA GLN A 139 20.86 -7.35 -10.95
C GLN A 139 20.34 -5.96 -11.34
N ARG A 140 19.69 -5.22 -10.42
CA ARG A 140 19.18 -3.86 -10.68
C ARG A 140 20.34 -2.91 -10.96
N LEU A 141 21.36 -2.91 -10.11
CA LEU A 141 22.57 -2.11 -10.33
C LEU A 141 23.27 -2.43 -11.65
N ALA A 142 23.37 -3.72 -12.01
CA ALA A 142 23.94 -4.15 -13.30
C ALA A 142 23.13 -3.66 -14.50
N CYS A 143 21.84 -3.41 -14.35
CA CYS A 143 20.97 -2.81 -15.36
C CYS A 143 21.00 -1.26 -15.37
N GLY A 144 21.79 -0.63 -14.49
CA GLY A 144 21.84 0.82 -14.34
C GLY A 144 20.63 1.42 -13.60
N MET A 145 19.84 0.60 -12.92
CA MET A 145 18.77 1.04 -12.04
C MET A 145 19.33 1.32 -10.64
N ALA A 146 18.87 2.39 -10.02
CA ALA A 146 19.13 2.62 -8.60
C ALA A 146 18.30 1.66 -7.73
N VAL A 147 18.73 1.44 -6.47
CA VAL A 147 18.00 0.57 -5.54
C VAL A 147 17.57 1.36 -4.30
N LEU A 148 16.29 1.26 -3.97
CA LEU A 148 15.73 1.78 -2.73
C LEU A 148 15.63 0.61 -1.73
N VAL A 149 16.52 0.57 -0.75
CA VAL A 149 16.51 -0.44 0.32
C VAL A 149 15.36 -0.15 1.25
N ARG A 150 14.38 -1.06 1.25
CA ARG A 150 13.10 -0.90 1.95
C ARG A 150 13.19 -1.33 3.41
N GLU A 151 12.59 -0.50 4.30
CA GLU A 151 12.38 -0.80 5.72
C GLU A 151 10.94 -0.50 6.11
N GLY A 152 10.02 -1.29 5.55
CA GLY A 152 8.58 -1.25 5.83
C GLY A 152 8.19 -2.05 7.07
N THR A 153 6.92 -2.01 7.42
CA THR A 153 6.37 -2.84 8.51
C THR A 153 6.10 -4.26 8.05
N ILE A 154 5.66 -4.44 6.81
CA ILE A 154 5.35 -5.76 6.23
C ILE A 154 6.60 -6.35 5.58
N GLU A 155 7.39 -5.52 4.90
CA GLU A 155 8.57 -5.91 4.13
C GLU A 155 9.84 -5.22 4.65
N PRO A 156 10.44 -5.70 5.76
CA PRO A 156 11.65 -5.12 6.37
C PRO A 156 12.93 -5.72 5.77
N ASN A 157 13.26 -5.37 4.53
CA ASN A 157 14.39 -5.95 3.79
C ASN A 157 15.76 -5.31 4.11
N CYS A 158 15.79 -4.20 4.85
CA CYS A 158 16.99 -3.37 5.06
C CYS A 158 18.17 -4.15 5.64
N ARG A 159 17.95 -4.96 6.66
CA ARG A 159 19.04 -5.75 7.29
C ARG A 159 19.68 -6.71 6.30
N THR A 160 18.87 -7.53 5.63
CA THR A 160 19.34 -8.56 4.67
C THR A 160 20.17 -7.93 3.55
N LEU A 161 19.68 -6.82 2.99
CA LEU A 161 20.37 -6.13 1.91
C LEU A 161 21.64 -5.44 2.39
N CYS A 162 21.62 -4.76 3.54
CA CYS A 162 22.82 -4.10 4.10
C CYS A 162 23.94 -5.10 4.45
N GLU A 163 23.61 -6.25 5.01
CA GLU A 163 24.58 -7.32 5.27
C GLU A 163 25.21 -7.83 3.98
N GLY A 164 24.40 -8.00 2.92
CA GLY A 164 24.86 -8.38 1.59
C GLY A 164 25.76 -7.32 0.93
N ILE A 165 25.38 -6.03 1.02
CA ILE A 165 26.18 -4.90 0.51
C ILE A 165 27.57 -4.89 1.14
N VAL A 166 27.64 -5.04 2.46
CA VAL A 166 28.94 -5.06 3.18
C VAL A 166 29.75 -6.29 2.80
N LYS A 167 29.14 -7.47 2.78
CA LYS A 167 29.81 -8.74 2.44
C LYS A 167 30.40 -8.75 1.03
N ASN A 168 29.66 -8.21 0.06
CA ASN A 168 30.04 -8.21 -1.37
C ASN A 168 30.78 -6.93 -1.76
N HIS A 169 31.07 -6.01 -0.81
CA HIS A 169 31.74 -4.72 -1.06
C HIS A 169 31.07 -3.86 -2.15
N ILE A 170 29.75 -3.83 -2.16
CA ILE A 170 28.97 -3.10 -3.18
C ILE A 170 29.06 -1.59 -2.92
N PRO A 171 29.39 -0.75 -3.93
CA PRO A 171 29.34 0.69 -3.83
C PRO A 171 27.91 1.18 -3.52
N THR A 172 27.77 2.20 -2.67
CA THR A 172 26.45 2.67 -2.20
C THR A 172 25.95 3.93 -2.90
N ASP A 173 26.63 4.41 -3.95
CA ASP A 173 26.29 5.70 -4.57
C ASP A 173 24.92 5.70 -5.28
N ASP A 174 24.51 4.56 -5.84
CA ASP A 174 23.18 4.36 -6.46
C ASP A 174 22.21 3.59 -5.55
N ILE A 175 22.49 3.57 -4.25
CA ILE A 175 21.63 2.93 -3.25
C ILE A 175 21.04 4.00 -2.33
N MET A 176 19.76 3.88 -2.04
CA MET A 176 18.97 4.78 -1.20
C MET A 176 18.13 3.98 -0.20
N PHE A 177 17.49 4.65 0.74
CA PHE A 177 16.49 4.04 1.63
C PHE A 177 15.09 4.50 1.27
N CYS A 178 14.12 3.61 1.45
CA CYS A 178 12.70 3.95 1.52
C CYS A 178 12.03 3.20 2.67
N THR A 179 10.82 3.62 3.03
CA THR A 179 10.01 2.91 4.02
C THR A 179 8.97 2.03 3.37
N ASP A 180 8.51 2.42 2.19
CA ASP A 180 7.31 1.86 1.63
C ASP A 180 6.16 1.95 2.66
N ASP A 181 5.34 0.93 2.82
CA ASP A 181 4.25 0.87 3.79
C ASP A 181 4.76 0.66 5.22
N LYS A 182 4.72 1.73 6.03
CA LYS A 182 5.16 1.71 7.43
C LYS A 182 4.05 2.18 8.37
N SER A 183 3.67 1.34 9.33
CA SER A 183 2.56 1.63 10.25
C SER A 183 2.90 2.76 11.24
N ALA A 184 1.86 3.45 11.72
CA ALA A 184 2.01 4.52 12.71
C ALA A 184 2.67 4.02 14.03
N GLU A 185 2.38 2.78 14.44
CA GLU A 185 2.97 2.15 15.62
C GLU A 185 4.48 1.93 15.43
N ASP A 186 4.88 1.38 14.29
CA ASP A 186 6.27 1.14 13.93
C ASP A 186 7.06 2.47 13.80
N ILE A 187 6.47 3.49 13.17
CA ILE A 187 7.08 4.83 13.10
C ILE A 187 7.30 5.41 14.50
N LYS A 188 6.34 5.24 15.41
CA LYS A 188 6.47 5.73 16.79
C LYS A 188 7.57 5.00 17.57
N GLU A 189 7.63 3.68 17.45
CA GLU A 189 8.55 2.84 18.22
C GLU A 189 9.96 2.85 17.63
N ASN A 190 10.08 2.61 16.35
CA ASN A 190 11.36 2.39 15.68
C ASN A 190 11.85 3.59 14.88
N GLY A 191 10.98 4.51 14.51
CA GLY A 191 11.28 5.62 13.60
C GLY A 191 11.02 5.28 12.15
N CYS A 192 11.51 6.11 11.26
CA CYS A 192 11.28 6.03 9.82
C CYS A 192 12.60 5.73 9.08
N ILE A 193 13.08 6.62 8.24
CA ILE A 193 14.40 6.50 7.56
C ILE A 193 15.55 6.46 8.55
N ASP A 194 15.44 7.12 9.70
CA ASP A 194 16.41 7.03 10.78
C ASP A 194 16.56 5.59 11.34
N ASN A 195 15.53 4.76 11.25
CA ASN A 195 15.61 3.33 11.57
C ASN A 195 16.48 2.58 10.55
N ALA A 196 16.23 2.78 9.26
CA ALA A 196 17.03 2.17 8.18
C ALA A 196 18.52 2.57 8.32
N LEU A 197 18.79 3.84 8.63
CA LEU A 197 20.15 4.32 8.93
C LEU A 197 20.82 3.53 10.06
N ARG A 198 20.14 3.37 11.21
CA ARG A 198 20.66 2.62 12.36
C ARG A 198 20.93 1.16 12.02
N ILE A 199 20.04 0.54 11.24
CA ILE A 199 20.22 -0.84 10.78
C ILE A 199 21.46 -0.93 9.88
N ALA A 200 21.61 -0.05 8.90
CA ALA A 200 22.72 -0.05 7.96
C ALA A 200 24.08 0.10 8.67
N VAL A 201 24.18 1.03 9.62
CA VAL A 201 25.42 1.23 10.42
C VAL A 201 25.71 0.00 11.27
N LYS A 202 24.72 -0.63 11.90
CA LYS A 202 24.89 -1.87 12.66
C LYS A 202 25.33 -3.05 11.79
N CYS A 203 24.94 -3.09 10.52
CA CYS A 203 25.40 -4.08 9.55
C CYS A 203 26.83 -3.83 9.04
N GLY A 204 27.42 -2.66 9.34
CA GLY A 204 28.79 -2.33 8.96
C GLY A 204 28.92 -1.36 7.79
N ILE A 205 27.84 -0.78 7.28
CA ILE A 205 27.92 0.34 6.34
C ILE A 205 28.47 1.56 7.08
N SER A 206 29.43 2.28 6.46
CA SER A 206 30.02 3.46 7.12
C SER A 206 28.93 4.50 7.43
N PRO A 207 28.98 5.18 8.58
CA PRO A 207 28.00 6.20 8.93
C PRO A 207 27.80 7.26 7.84
N VAL A 208 28.89 7.69 7.19
CA VAL A 208 28.83 8.68 6.12
C VAL A 208 28.13 8.13 4.88
N SER A 209 28.38 6.88 4.49
CA SER A 209 27.68 6.22 3.39
C SER A 209 26.19 6.07 3.70
N ALA A 210 25.82 5.62 4.90
CA ALA A 210 24.42 5.49 5.32
C ALA A 210 23.69 6.85 5.29
N ILE A 211 24.34 7.94 5.75
CA ILE A 211 23.78 9.28 5.65
C ILE A 211 23.59 9.71 4.20
N LYS A 212 24.55 9.42 3.30
CA LYS A 212 24.38 9.70 1.86
C LYS A 212 23.19 8.94 1.26
N MET A 213 23.04 7.65 1.58
CA MET A 213 21.90 6.83 1.15
C MET A 213 20.55 7.41 1.58
N ALA A 214 20.51 8.09 2.73
CA ALA A 214 19.28 8.73 3.25
C ALA A 214 19.09 10.18 2.76
N THR A 215 20.07 10.80 2.10
CA THR A 215 20.05 12.24 1.81
C THR A 215 20.52 12.57 0.39
N LEU A 216 21.83 12.65 0.17
CA LEU A 216 22.41 13.14 -1.09
C LEU A 216 22.12 12.23 -2.28
N ASN A 217 22.13 10.91 -2.08
CA ASN A 217 21.84 9.96 -3.15
C ASN A 217 20.38 10.12 -3.63
N VAL A 218 19.44 10.22 -2.68
CA VAL A 218 18.02 10.50 -2.99
C VAL A 218 17.86 11.81 -3.73
N ALA A 219 18.50 12.89 -3.24
CA ALA A 219 18.41 14.21 -3.85
C ALA A 219 18.96 14.22 -5.28
N ARG A 220 20.11 13.57 -5.53
CA ARG A 220 20.69 13.41 -6.87
C ARG A 220 19.84 12.57 -7.78
N HIS A 221 19.34 11.44 -7.26
CA HIS A 221 18.50 10.54 -8.03
C HIS A 221 17.26 11.26 -8.57
N TYR A 222 16.58 12.05 -7.75
CA TYR A 222 15.37 12.79 -8.13
C TYR A 222 15.61 14.22 -8.65
N GLY A 223 16.88 14.61 -8.84
CA GLY A 223 17.23 15.91 -9.42
C GLY A 223 16.79 17.10 -8.56
N VAL A 224 16.97 17.01 -7.24
CA VAL A 224 16.68 18.10 -6.29
C VAL A 224 17.87 18.42 -5.40
N ASP A 225 19.07 18.01 -5.79
CA ASP A 225 20.30 18.20 -5.02
C ASP A 225 20.84 19.63 -5.09
N ASP A 226 20.27 20.48 -5.92
CA ASP A 226 20.42 21.94 -5.88
C ASP A 226 19.60 22.60 -4.75
N ILE A 227 18.54 21.91 -4.25
CA ILE A 227 17.63 22.40 -3.21
C ILE A 227 17.96 21.82 -1.84
N ILE A 228 18.18 20.48 -1.76
CA ILE A 228 18.32 19.70 -0.53
C ILE A 228 19.43 18.62 -0.67
N GLY A 229 19.58 17.78 0.34
CA GLY A 229 20.42 16.57 0.32
C GLY A 229 21.80 16.79 0.92
N SER A 230 22.24 18.01 1.15
CA SER A 230 23.46 18.32 1.91
C SER A 230 23.41 19.72 2.51
N VAL A 231 24.23 19.96 3.53
CA VAL A 231 24.44 21.29 4.12
C VAL A 231 25.46 22.03 3.25
N ALA A 232 24.97 22.90 2.38
CA ALA A 232 25.81 23.66 1.44
C ALA A 232 25.20 25.04 1.16
N PRO A 233 25.98 26.01 0.69
CA PRO A 233 25.45 27.31 0.24
C PRO A 233 24.35 27.14 -0.82
N SER A 234 23.37 28.01 -0.80
CA SER A 234 22.22 28.05 -1.70
C SER A 234 21.21 26.90 -1.56
N ARG A 235 21.40 25.97 -0.62
CA ARG A 235 20.43 24.92 -0.28
C ARG A 235 19.54 25.33 0.87
N LYS A 236 18.33 24.75 0.92
CA LYS A 236 17.41 24.98 2.04
C LYS A 236 18.02 24.52 3.36
N ALA A 237 17.84 25.30 4.40
CA ALA A 237 18.30 24.98 5.73
C ALA A 237 17.38 23.92 6.42
N ASN A 238 17.25 22.77 5.77
CA ASN A 238 16.56 21.58 6.25
C ASN A 238 17.62 20.59 6.72
N PHE A 239 17.82 20.46 8.03
CA PHE A 239 18.86 19.60 8.58
C PHE A 239 18.47 19.00 9.92
N LEU A 240 19.16 17.91 10.28
CA LEU A 240 18.97 17.19 11.52
C LEU A 240 20.22 17.33 12.39
N LEU A 241 20.02 17.41 13.71
CA LEU A 241 21.10 17.19 14.68
C LEU A 241 20.89 15.80 15.31
N MET A 242 21.92 14.98 15.25
CA MET A 242 21.96 13.65 15.84
C MET A 242 22.87 13.62 17.06
N ASP A 243 22.69 12.62 17.92
CA ASP A 243 23.53 12.45 19.13
C ASP A 243 24.96 11.99 18.78
N SER A 244 25.08 11.01 17.91
CA SER A 244 26.38 10.49 17.44
C SER A 244 26.24 9.78 16.09
N LEU A 245 27.39 9.49 15.46
CA LEU A 245 27.45 8.70 14.23
C LEU A 245 27.20 7.20 14.46
N GLU A 246 27.36 6.72 15.69
CA GLU A 246 27.15 5.33 16.08
C GLU A 246 25.68 5.05 16.35
N ASN A 247 24.99 5.94 17.07
CA ASN A 247 23.62 5.74 17.52
C ASN A 247 22.59 6.26 16.52
N MET A 248 22.94 7.30 15.75
CA MET A 248 22.07 7.93 14.73
C MET A 248 20.71 8.36 15.30
N THR A 249 20.65 8.79 16.56
CA THR A 249 19.41 9.26 17.18
C THR A 249 19.17 10.72 16.85
N VAL A 250 18.08 11.02 16.16
CA VAL A 250 17.70 12.39 15.83
C VAL A 250 17.25 13.13 17.08
N LYS A 251 17.95 14.21 17.42
CA LYS A 251 17.68 15.09 18.57
C LYS A 251 16.87 16.31 18.16
N LYS A 252 17.22 16.96 17.04
CA LYS A 252 16.54 18.15 16.57
C LYS A 252 16.33 18.09 15.07
N VAL A 253 15.19 18.61 14.64
CA VAL A 253 14.83 18.76 13.21
C VAL A 253 14.63 20.24 12.93
N TYR A 254 15.34 20.73 11.92
CA TYR A 254 15.20 22.09 11.43
C TYR A 254 14.58 22.08 10.02
N HIS A 255 13.58 22.92 9.85
CA HIS A 255 12.97 23.20 8.55
C HIS A 255 13.14 24.70 8.23
N GLN A 256 13.77 25.00 7.11
CA GLN A 256 14.08 26.37 6.69
C GLN A 256 14.75 27.20 7.81
N GLY A 257 15.67 26.59 8.56
CA GLY A 257 16.41 27.19 9.66
C GLY A 257 15.63 27.34 10.98
N ARG A 258 14.36 26.91 11.04
CA ARG A 258 13.55 26.92 12.27
C ARG A 258 13.54 25.56 12.92
N LEU A 259 13.68 25.49 14.23
CA LEU A 259 13.52 24.27 15.00
C LEU A 259 12.05 23.86 14.99
N VAL A 260 11.73 22.65 14.44
CA VAL A 260 10.37 22.16 14.28
C VAL A 260 10.08 20.90 15.08
N ALA A 261 11.11 20.14 15.47
CA ALA A 261 10.97 19.03 16.40
C ALA A 261 12.22 18.87 17.27
N GLU A 262 12.04 18.40 18.50
CA GLU A 262 13.10 18.12 19.45
C GLU A 262 12.80 16.85 20.26
N ASN A 263 13.77 15.93 20.36
CA ASN A 263 13.67 14.66 21.06
C ASN A 263 12.44 13.81 20.69
N GLY A 264 12.05 13.87 19.41
CA GLY A 264 10.86 13.14 18.88
C GLY A 264 9.52 13.82 19.15
N GLU A 265 9.52 15.02 19.77
CA GLU A 265 8.32 15.81 19.97
C GLU A 265 8.25 16.94 18.93
N PHE A 266 7.10 17.08 18.29
CA PHE A 266 6.82 18.14 17.32
C PHE A 266 6.48 19.45 18.05
N LEU A 267 7.17 20.55 17.68
CA LEU A 267 7.07 21.83 18.38
C LEU A 267 6.06 22.79 17.72
N CYS A 268 5.66 22.51 16.50
CA CYS A 268 4.70 23.34 15.78
C CYS A 268 3.27 22.87 16.05
N ARG A 269 2.40 23.77 16.52
CA ARG A 269 0.97 23.50 16.58
C ARG A 269 0.40 23.67 15.18
N HIS A 270 0.23 22.58 14.47
CA HIS A 270 -0.45 22.59 13.20
C HIS A 270 -1.47 21.43 13.20
N GLU A 271 -2.73 21.78 13.16
CA GLU A 271 -3.83 20.85 13.02
C GLU A 271 -4.40 21.05 11.62
N ILE A 272 -4.38 20.01 10.81
CA ILE A 272 -5.01 20.05 9.50
C ILE A 272 -6.52 19.98 9.73
N ASP A 273 -7.22 21.05 9.40
CA ASP A 273 -8.69 21.06 9.46
C ASP A 273 -9.28 20.36 8.22
N ILE A 274 -9.58 19.07 8.38
CA ILE A 274 -10.21 18.24 7.34
C ILE A 274 -11.57 18.80 6.91
N THR A 275 -12.20 19.68 7.70
CA THR A 275 -13.49 20.27 7.31
C THR A 275 -13.37 21.24 6.14
N CYS A 276 -12.16 21.74 5.86
CA CYS A 276 -11.85 22.57 4.69
C CYS A 276 -11.87 21.76 3.37
N TYR A 277 -11.91 20.42 3.44
CA TYR A 277 -11.87 19.51 2.28
C TYR A 277 -13.15 18.65 2.22
N PRO A 278 -14.32 19.24 1.89
CA PRO A 278 -15.60 18.51 1.87
C PRO A 278 -15.62 17.32 0.89
N GLU A 279 -14.83 17.38 -0.18
CA GLU A 279 -14.66 16.31 -1.16
C GLU A 279 -14.03 15.03 -0.60
N LEU A 280 -13.37 15.11 0.55
CA LEU A 280 -12.76 13.96 1.23
C LEU A 280 -13.75 13.19 2.11
N LYS A 281 -15.00 13.69 2.24
CA LYS A 281 -16.03 13.07 3.08
C LYS A 281 -17.01 12.26 2.24
N ASN A 282 -17.63 11.25 2.88
CA ASN A 282 -18.71 10.45 2.27
C ASN A 282 -18.33 9.82 0.92
N THR A 283 -17.12 9.29 0.83
CA THR A 283 -16.59 8.68 -0.39
C THR A 283 -16.89 7.18 -0.51
N VAL A 284 -17.54 6.59 0.49
CA VAL A 284 -18.02 5.20 0.47
C VAL A 284 -19.51 5.24 0.13
N ILE A 285 -19.85 4.82 -1.09
CA ILE A 285 -21.20 4.80 -1.64
C ILE A 285 -21.47 3.39 -2.13
N LEU A 286 -22.14 2.58 -1.31
CA LEU A 286 -22.44 1.19 -1.64
C LEU A 286 -23.53 1.05 -2.70
N PRO A 287 -23.60 -0.09 -3.41
CA PRO A 287 -24.68 -0.41 -4.33
C PRO A 287 -26.05 -0.35 -3.63
N ARG A 288 -27.05 0.20 -4.32
CA ARG A 288 -28.44 0.25 -3.80
C ARG A 288 -29.01 -1.16 -3.73
N GLY A 289 -29.75 -1.45 -2.66
CA GLY A 289 -30.41 -2.75 -2.49
C GLY A 289 -29.49 -3.87 -1.98
N LEU A 290 -28.29 -3.54 -1.51
CA LEU A 290 -27.36 -4.50 -0.90
C LEU A 290 -28.03 -5.19 0.30
N ASP A 291 -28.10 -6.51 0.26
CA ASP A 291 -28.66 -7.40 1.29
C ASP A 291 -27.72 -8.59 1.58
N SER A 292 -28.10 -9.50 2.47
CA SER A 292 -27.26 -10.67 2.80
C SER A 292 -27.08 -11.62 1.60
N HIS A 293 -28.06 -11.73 0.70
CA HIS A 293 -27.94 -12.56 -0.50
C HIS A 293 -26.91 -12.06 -1.50
N SER A 294 -26.53 -10.78 -1.39
CA SER A 294 -25.45 -10.19 -2.18
C SER A 294 -24.07 -10.80 -1.83
N PHE A 295 -23.96 -11.49 -0.70
CA PHE A 295 -22.78 -12.19 -0.22
C PHE A 295 -22.91 -13.71 -0.27
N GLU A 296 -23.67 -14.22 -1.24
CA GLU A 296 -23.82 -15.64 -1.52
C GLU A 296 -23.22 -15.99 -2.89
N ILE A 297 -22.48 -17.09 -2.97
CA ILE A 297 -21.91 -17.61 -4.23
C ILE A 297 -22.80 -18.76 -4.71
N LYS A 298 -23.55 -18.53 -5.79
CA LYS A 298 -24.52 -19.49 -6.33
C LYS A 298 -23.85 -20.54 -7.19
N ALA A 299 -24.20 -21.82 -6.98
CA ALA A 299 -23.62 -22.96 -7.70
C ALA A 299 -24.32 -23.28 -9.02
N GLY A 300 -25.62 -22.95 -9.15
CA GLY A 300 -26.45 -23.35 -10.30
C GLY A 300 -27.14 -24.70 -10.15
N PHE A 301 -26.94 -25.39 -9.01
CA PHE A 301 -27.61 -26.63 -8.62
C PHE A 301 -27.81 -26.66 -7.10
N GLU A 302 -28.76 -27.46 -6.58
CA GLU A 302 -29.22 -27.39 -5.19
C GLU A 302 -28.26 -27.99 -4.17
N ARG A 303 -27.67 -29.15 -4.47
CA ARG A 303 -26.81 -29.90 -3.52
C ARG A 303 -25.68 -30.62 -4.24
N GLY A 304 -24.51 -30.65 -3.64
CA GLY A 304 -23.36 -31.35 -4.20
C GLY A 304 -22.03 -30.75 -3.75
N TYR A 305 -21.07 -30.77 -4.64
CA TYR A 305 -19.74 -30.18 -4.42
C TYR A 305 -19.26 -29.44 -5.65
N VAL A 306 -18.45 -28.41 -5.41
CA VAL A 306 -17.67 -27.70 -6.44
C VAL A 306 -16.19 -27.72 -6.11
N THR A 307 -15.35 -27.54 -7.12
CA THR A 307 -13.91 -27.26 -6.94
C THR A 307 -13.69 -25.76 -6.98
N ALA A 308 -13.58 -25.12 -5.82
CA ALA A 308 -13.32 -23.69 -5.70
C ALA A 308 -11.88 -23.35 -6.08
N ASN A 309 -11.72 -22.22 -6.77
CA ASN A 309 -10.45 -21.52 -6.93
C ASN A 309 -10.32 -20.57 -5.74
N ALA A 310 -9.35 -20.81 -4.86
CA ALA A 310 -9.17 -20.02 -3.65
C ALA A 310 -7.82 -19.30 -3.65
N ILE A 311 -7.83 -18.08 -3.14
CA ILE A 311 -6.63 -17.29 -2.84
C ILE A 311 -6.05 -17.84 -1.54
N GLU A 312 -4.88 -18.47 -1.57
CA GLU A 312 -4.19 -18.90 -0.35
C GLU A 312 -3.30 -17.79 0.18
N MET A 313 -3.53 -17.44 1.45
CA MET A 313 -2.71 -16.46 2.15
C MET A 313 -1.43 -17.08 2.69
N PRO A 314 -0.25 -16.47 2.45
CA PRO A 314 1.01 -16.96 2.97
C PRO A 314 1.08 -16.86 4.51
N GLU A 315 2.03 -17.53 5.11
CA GLU A 315 2.33 -17.38 6.55
C GLU A 315 3.03 -16.05 6.87
N GLY A 316 3.69 -15.47 5.87
CA GLY A 316 4.31 -14.13 5.91
C GLY A 316 4.36 -13.53 4.52
N GLY A 317 4.56 -12.22 4.42
CA GLY A 317 4.55 -11.48 3.15
C GLY A 317 3.16 -11.29 2.57
N ILE A 318 3.11 -10.88 1.31
CA ILE A 318 1.88 -10.47 0.60
C ILE A 318 1.59 -11.30 -0.66
N VAL A 319 2.56 -12.08 -1.14
CA VAL A 319 2.42 -12.89 -2.36
C VAL A 319 1.45 -14.04 -2.12
N THR A 320 0.35 -14.05 -2.85
CA THR A 320 -0.71 -15.07 -2.74
C THR A 320 -0.43 -16.28 -3.62
N ARG A 321 -1.19 -17.36 -3.44
CA ARG A 321 -1.17 -18.54 -4.31
C ARG A 321 -2.57 -18.90 -4.74
N LEU A 322 -2.70 -19.40 -5.97
CA LEU A 322 -3.95 -19.97 -6.46
C LEU A 322 -3.99 -21.46 -6.07
N VAL A 323 -4.92 -21.81 -5.18
CA VAL A 323 -5.14 -23.21 -4.76
C VAL A 323 -6.55 -23.66 -5.05
N LYS A 324 -6.76 -24.97 -5.09
CA LYS A 324 -8.08 -25.57 -5.27
C LYS A 324 -8.57 -26.18 -3.98
N GLY A 325 -9.88 -26.02 -3.71
CA GLY A 325 -10.55 -26.62 -2.55
C GLY A 325 -11.90 -27.20 -2.93
N ARG A 326 -12.26 -28.32 -2.34
CA ARG A 326 -13.60 -28.92 -2.52
C ARG A 326 -14.56 -28.30 -1.51
N LEU A 327 -15.62 -27.66 -1.97
CA LEU A 327 -16.63 -27.02 -1.13
C LEU A 327 -18.00 -27.60 -1.38
N GLU A 328 -18.79 -27.71 -0.31
CA GLU A 328 -20.17 -28.19 -0.35
C GLU A 328 -21.10 -27.14 -0.94
N VAL A 329 -22.08 -27.60 -1.68
CA VAL A 329 -23.22 -26.81 -2.14
C VAL A 329 -24.46 -27.24 -1.35
N SER A 330 -25.11 -26.29 -0.72
CA SER A 330 -26.34 -26.46 0.03
C SER A 330 -27.35 -25.38 -0.31
N ASN A 331 -28.57 -25.75 -0.66
CA ASN A 331 -29.62 -24.84 -1.09
C ASN A 331 -29.16 -23.90 -2.23
N GLY A 332 -28.42 -24.43 -3.20
CA GLY A 332 -27.91 -23.67 -4.35
C GLY A 332 -26.71 -22.74 -4.06
N ILE A 333 -26.21 -22.72 -2.82
CA ILE A 333 -25.13 -21.84 -2.38
C ILE A 333 -23.86 -22.63 -2.08
N VAL A 334 -22.72 -22.16 -2.56
CA VAL A 334 -21.41 -22.74 -2.24
C VAL A 334 -21.01 -22.27 -0.83
N CYS A 335 -20.97 -23.24 0.11
CA CYS A 335 -20.69 -22.96 1.52
C CYS A 335 -19.19 -22.82 1.79
N GLY A 336 -18.80 -21.82 2.59
CA GLY A 336 -17.45 -21.76 3.15
C GLY A 336 -17.20 -22.91 4.13
N ASP A 337 -15.93 -23.35 4.22
CA ASP A 337 -15.51 -24.41 5.16
C ASP A 337 -14.50 -23.87 6.17
N THR A 338 -14.94 -23.65 7.40
CA THR A 338 -14.08 -23.18 8.51
C THR A 338 -13.06 -24.22 8.98
N LYS A 339 -13.23 -25.51 8.65
CA LYS A 339 -12.26 -26.57 8.99
C LYS A 339 -11.14 -26.61 7.97
N ALA A 340 -11.48 -26.52 6.68
CA ALA A 340 -10.51 -26.39 5.59
C ALA A 340 -9.91 -24.97 5.51
N ASP A 341 -10.45 -24.03 6.29
CA ASP A 341 -10.11 -22.60 6.29
C ASP A 341 -10.26 -21.95 4.89
N ILE A 342 -11.34 -22.29 4.21
CA ILE A 342 -11.71 -21.72 2.90
C ILE A 342 -13.03 -20.99 3.05
N LEU A 343 -12.98 -19.65 2.98
CA LEU A 343 -14.15 -18.79 3.20
C LEU A 343 -14.48 -17.96 1.96
N PRO A 344 -15.75 -17.58 1.77
CA PRO A 344 -16.12 -16.64 0.74
C PRO A 344 -15.50 -15.25 1.04
N ILE A 345 -15.09 -14.57 -0.04
CA ILE A 345 -14.59 -13.21 0.00
C ILE A 345 -15.19 -12.42 -1.15
N PHE A 346 -15.53 -11.15 -0.88
CA PHE A 346 -16.14 -10.27 -1.87
C PHE A 346 -15.42 -8.94 -1.92
N VAL A 347 -15.45 -8.32 -3.11
CA VAL A 347 -15.03 -6.94 -3.34
C VAL A 347 -16.23 -6.18 -3.88
N VAL A 348 -16.69 -5.20 -3.10
CA VAL A 348 -17.86 -4.37 -3.41
C VAL A 348 -17.37 -3.01 -3.92
N GLU A 349 -17.80 -2.63 -5.14
CA GLU A 349 -17.51 -1.30 -5.67
C GLU A 349 -18.14 -0.23 -4.77
N ARG A 350 -17.33 0.77 -4.35
CA ARG A 350 -17.74 1.75 -3.33
C ARG A 350 -17.83 3.20 -3.80
N PHE A 351 -17.71 3.44 -5.09
CA PHE A 351 -17.73 4.80 -5.64
C PHE A 351 -19.05 5.17 -6.29
N GLY A 352 -20.07 4.29 -6.21
CA GLY A 352 -21.38 4.48 -6.83
C GLY A 352 -21.34 4.52 -8.36
N ARG A 353 -20.35 3.84 -9.00
CA ARG A 353 -20.15 3.84 -10.46
C ARG A 353 -20.82 2.66 -11.13
N SER A 354 -20.35 1.45 -10.83
CA SER A 354 -20.84 0.22 -11.47
C SER A 354 -21.82 -0.57 -10.61
N GLY A 355 -21.65 -0.49 -9.30
CA GLY A 355 -22.38 -1.32 -8.35
C GLY A 355 -21.99 -2.80 -8.40
N GLU A 356 -20.87 -3.13 -9.04
CA GLU A 356 -20.38 -4.50 -9.17
C GLU A 356 -19.90 -5.07 -7.86
N ILE A 357 -20.10 -6.39 -7.68
CA ILE A 357 -19.63 -7.17 -6.54
C ILE A 357 -18.91 -8.40 -7.08
N GLY A 358 -17.59 -8.40 -6.99
CA GLY A 358 -16.78 -9.56 -7.32
C GLY A 358 -16.72 -10.55 -6.17
N SER A 359 -16.75 -11.84 -6.49
CA SER A 359 -16.71 -12.92 -5.51
C SER A 359 -15.55 -13.87 -5.75
N GLY A 360 -15.08 -14.50 -4.69
CA GLY A 360 -14.04 -15.51 -4.69
C GLY A 360 -14.02 -16.30 -3.40
N PHE A 361 -13.03 -17.17 -3.26
CA PHE A 361 -12.72 -17.86 -2.01
C PHE A 361 -11.32 -17.52 -1.55
N ILE A 362 -11.14 -17.48 -0.23
CA ILE A 362 -9.85 -17.22 0.41
C ILE A 362 -9.54 -18.30 1.44
N LYS A 363 -8.29 -18.75 1.47
CA LYS A 363 -7.80 -19.76 2.40
C LYS A 363 -6.71 -19.16 3.30
N GLY A 364 -6.75 -19.50 4.58
CA GLY A 364 -5.69 -19.13 5.53
C GLY A 364 -6.03 -18.00 6.47
N LEU A 365 -7.25 -17.42 6.44
CA LEU A 365 -7.65 -16.36 7.37
C LEU A 365 -7.90 -16.86 8.79
N GLY A 366 -8.30 -18.14 8.93
CA GLY A 366 -8.60 -18.77 10.22
C GLY A 366 -9.87 -18.26 10.90
N ILE A 367 -10.70 -17.45 10.26
CA ILE A 367 -11.95 -16.91 10.81
C ILE A 367 -12.90 -18.06 11.14
N LYS A 368 -13.38 -18.13 12.40
CA LYS A 368 -14.30 -19.17 12.87
C LYS A 368 -15.73 -18.67 13.03
N ARG A 369 -15.92 -17.36 13.18
CA ARG A 369 -17.23 -16.71 13.30
C ARG A 369 -17.14 -15.23 12.89
N GLY A 370 -18.30 -14.68 12.48
CA GLY A 370 -18.39 -13.28 12.11
C GLY A 370 -17.81 -12.98 10.74
N ALA A 371 -17.64 -11.70 10.47
CA ALA A 371 -17.09 -11.18 9.23
C ALA A 371 -16.26 -9.92 9.48
N VAL A 372 -15.36 -9.64 8.55
CA VAL A 372 -14.48 -8.45 8.57
C VAL A 372 -14.56 -7.76 7.21
N ALA A 373 -14.74 -6.43 7.21
CA ALA A 373 -14.74 -5.60 6.01
C ALA A 373 -13.81 -4.41 6.14
N ALA A 374 -13.26 -3.93 5.01
CA ALA A 374 -12.44 -2.72 4.95
C ALA A 374 -12.56 -2.00 3.61
N SER A 375 -12.42 -0.65 3.60
CA SER A 375 -12.51 0.21 2.41
C SER A 375 -11.15 0.68 1.87
N PHE A 376 -10.05 0.19 2.41
CA PHE A 376 -8.71 0.66 2.09
C PHE A 376 -7.81 -0.41 1.44
N ALA A 377 -8.41 -1.45 0.88
CA ALA A 377 -7.66 -2.43 0.09
C ALA A 377 -6.97 -1.75 -1.10
N GLN A 378 -5.66 -1.87 -1.15
CA GLN A 378 -4.81 -1.13 -2.09
C GLN A 378 -5.18 -1.37 -3.56
N GLU A 379 -4.71 -0.49 -4.40
CA GLU A 379 -4.97 -0.22 -5.79
C GLU A 379 -6.38 0.31 -6.06
N ARG A 380 -7.43 -0.49 -5.87
CA ARG A 380 -8.79 -0.06 -6.22
C ARG A 380 -9.54 0.61 -5.09
N ASN A 381 -9.11 0.40 -3.85
CA ASN A 381 -9.74 0.92 -2.64
C ASN A 381 -11.26 0.65 -2.56
N ASN A 382 -11.71 -0.47 -3.12
CA ASN A 382 -13.07 -0.96 -2.98
C ASN A 382 -13.28 -1.58 -1.58
N VAL A 383 -14.52 -1.84 -1.19
CA VAL A 383 -14.79 -2.52 0.09
C VAL A 383 -14.56 -4.02 -0.07
N VAL A 384 -13.59 -4.55 0.65
CA VAL A 384 -13.33 -5.99 0.76
C VAL A 384 -14.06 -6.51 1.99
N VAL A 385 -14.71 -7.68 1.88
CA VAL A 385 -15.34 -8.37 3.00
C VAL A 385 -15.16 -9.88 2.91
N SER A 386 -14.84 -10.52 4.03
CA SER A 386 -14.81 -11.98 4.18
C SER A 386 -15.35 -12.39 5.54
N GLY A 387 -15.97 -13.55 5.61
CA GLY A 387 -16.56 -14.06 6.84
C GLY A 387 -17.26 -15.40 6.67
N VAL A 388 -17.90 -15.83 7.74
CA VAL A 388 -18.60 -17.12 7.79
C VAL A 388 -20.08 -16.95 7.45
N ASP A 389 -20.68 -15.84 7.84
CA ASP A 389 -22.12 -15.58 7.69
C ASP A 389 -22.39 -14.36 6.80
N PRO A 390 -23.26 -14.48 5.76
CA PRO A 390 -23.61 -13.35 4.89
C PRO A 390 -24.26 -12.16 5.60
N ALA A 391 -25.01 -12.38 6.68
CA ALA A 391 -25.62 -11.29 7.43
C ALA A 391 -24.56 -10.50 8.24
N ASP A 392 -23.53 -11.17 8.75
CA ASP A 392 -22.38 -10.52 9.39
C ASP A 392 -21.54 -9.75 8.35
N MET A 393 -21.38 -10.30 7.13
CA MET A 393 -20.70 -9.57 6.05
C MET A 393 -21.45 -8.29 5.68
N LEU A 394 -22.78 -8.35 5.54
CA LEU A 394 -23.62 -7.18 5.28
C LEU A 394 -23.49 -6.15 6.42
N CYS A 395 -23.54 -6.61 7.67
CA CYS A 395 -23.42 -5.75 8.85
C CYS A 395 -22.07 -5.02 8.85
N ALA A 396 -20.97 -5.73 8.60
CA ALA A 396 -19.63 -5.15 8.54
C ALA A 396 -19.49 -4.13 7.41
N VAL A 397 -19.97 -4.45 6.20
CA VAL A 397 -19.90 -3.55 5.02
C VAL A 397 -20.72 -2.27 5.26
N LYS A 398 -21.95 -2.39 5.80
CA LYS A 398 -22.76 -1.22 6.16
C LYS A 398 -22.15 -0.38 7.25
N ALA A 399 -21.45 -0.98 8.21
CA ALA A 399 -20.74 -0.24 9.25
C ALA A 399 -19.57 0.57 8.66
N VAL A 400 -18.85 0.02 7.68
CA VAL A 400 -17.81 0.76 6.94
C VAL A 400 -18.41 1.97 6.21
N GLU A 401 -19.54 1.81 5.51
CA GLU A 401 -20.23 2.94 4.84
C GLU A 401 -20.69 4.00 5.82
N ALA A 402 -21.40 3.60 6.88
CA ALA A 402 -21.94 4.52 7.89
C ALA A 402 -20.83 5.33 8.59
N ASN A 403 -19.63 4.77 8.69
CA ASN A 403 -18.45 5.42 9.26
C ASN A 403 -17.70 6.32 8.25
N GLY A 404 -18.11 6.34 6.98
CA GLY A 404 -17.42 7.06 5.91
C GLY A 404 -16.15 6.37 5.43
N GLY A 405 -15.90 5.13 5.88
CA GLY A 405 -14.76 4.28 5.54
C GLY A 405 -14.01 3.75 6.75
N GLY A 406 -13.01 2.91 6.49
CA GLY A 406 -12.21 2.22 7.49
C GLY A 406 -12.42 0.72 7.47
N ALA A 407 -12.35 0.06 8.62
CA ALA A 407 -12.64 -1.36 8.75
C ALA A 407 -13.66 -1.61 9.88
N ALA A 408 -14.49 -2.64 9.67
CA ALA A 408 -15.48 -3.08 10.64
C ALA A 408 -15.46 -4.60 10.79
N MET A 409 -15.73 -5.06 11.98
CA MET A 409 -15.96 -6.46 12.29
C MET A 409 -17.37 -6.63 12.85
N ALA A 410 -18.09 -7.62 12.35
CA ALA A 410 -19.42 -7.97 12.84
C ALA A 410 -19.47 -9.43 13.29
N ILE A 411 -20.22 -9.68 14.36
CA ILE A 411 -20.51 -11.01 14.89
C ILE A 411 -21.97 -11.02 15.35
N ASP A 412 -22.72 -12.05 14.97
CA ASP A 412 -24.14 -12.24 15.34
C ASP A 412 -25.00 -10.99 14.99
N GLY A 413 -24.79 -10.41 13.81
CA GLY A 413 -25.49 -9.25 13.28
C GLY A 413 -25.17 -7.92 13.98
N LYS A 414 -24.10 -7.85 14.78
CA LYS A 414 -23.69 -6.65 15.51
C LYS A 414 -22.25 -6.28 15.23
N VAL A 415 -22.00 -4.98 15.10
CA VAL A 415 -20.64 -4.44 15.00
C VAL A 415 -19.90 -4.67 16.32
N ALA A 416 -18.84 -5.47 16.27
CA ALA A 416 -18.02 -5.81 17.43
C ALA A 416 -16.66 -5.09 17.44
N GLY A 417 -16.25 -4.50 16.30
CA GLY A 417 -15.06 -3.68 16.17
C GLY A 417 -15.17 -2.69 15.02
N LEU A 418 -14.64 -1.49 15.21
CA LEU A 418 -14.63 -0.43 14.19
C LEU A 418 -13.29 0.29 14.21
N TYR A 419 -12.70 0.45 13.03
CA TYR A 419 -11.53 1.29 12.78
C TYR A 419 -11.88 2.37 11.78
N SER A 420 -11.90 3.63 12.25
CA SER A 420 -12.46 4.76 11.52
C SER A 420 -11.44 5.42 10.61
N LEU A 421 -11.74 5.49 9.31
CA LEU A 421 -10.95 6.18 8.29
C LEU A 421 -11.87 7.08 7.43
N PRO A 422 -12.43 8.17 7.98
CA PRO A 422 -13.46 8.95 7.32
C PRO A 422 -12.93 9.87 6.21
N VAL A 423 -11.63 10.05 6.10
CA VAL A 423 -10.99 10.90 5.09
C VAL A 423 -10.77 10.08 3.82
N ALA A 424 -11.55 10.36 2.80
CA ALA A 424 -11.60 9.61 1.55
C ALA A 424 -11.90 8.09 1.72
N GLY A 425 -12.36 7.68 2.90
CA GLY A 425 -12.55 6.28 3.25
C GLY A 425 -11.28 5.48 3.49
N ILE A 426 -10.12 6.13 3.59
CA ILE A 426 -8.80 5.50 3.63
C ILE A 426 -7.82 6.11 4.64
N LEU A 427 -8.06 7.33 5.13
CA LEU A 427 -7.18 8.00 6.09
C LEU A 427 -7.95 8.35 7.37
N SER A 428 -7.23 8.30 8.49
CA SER A 428 -7.73 8.70 9.79
C SER A 428 -7.76 10.24 9.93
N GLY A 429 -8.70 10.77 10.72
CA GLY A 429 -8.69 12.16 11.17
C GLY A 429 -7.95 12.36 12.50
N GLU A 430 -7.42 11.30 13.08
CA GLU A 430 -6.78 11.30 14.39
C GLU A 430 -5.30 11.72 14.32
N ASN A 431 -4.75 12.16 15.44
CA ASN A 431 -3.31 12.26 15.59
C ASN A 431 -2.68 10.87 15.75
N ILE A 432 -1.34 10.76 15.64
CA ILE A 432 -0.62 9.47 15.68
C ILE A 432 -0.95 8.64 16.94
N THR A 433 -1.19 9.25 18.08
CA THR A 433 -1.52 8.54 19.32
C THR A 433 -2.93 7.97 19.28
N GLY A 434 -3.90 8.75 18.78
CA GLY A 434 -5.28 8.31 18.53
C GLY A 434 -5.31 7.18 17.51
N GLU A 435 -4.55 7.34 16.41
CA GLU A 435 -4.42 6.35 15.36
C GLU A 435 -3.90 5.00 15.87
N ILE A 436 -2.80 4.98 16.62
CA ILE A 436 -2.26 3.75 17.23
C ILE A 436 -3.25 3.09 18.17
N LYS A 437 -3.97 3.89 18.98
CA LYS A 437 -5.00 3.37 19.88
C LYS A 437 -6.15 2.72 19.10
N ALA A 438 -6.60 3.36 18.02
CA ALA A 438 -7.67 2.83 17.17
C ALA A 438 -7.25 1.52 16.46
N GLN A 439 -6.05 1.48 15.88
CA GLN A 439 -5.50 0.27 15.28
C GLN A 439 -5.39 -0.88 16.27
N LYS A 440 -4.90 -0.61 17.49
CA LYS A 440 -4.78 -1.62 18.54
C LYS A 440 -6.14 -2.16 18.97
N ALA A 441 -7.11 -1.29 19.21
CA ALA A 441 -8.46 -1.69 19.58
C ALA A 441 -9.12 -2.55 18.48
N PHE A 442 -8.90 -2.21 17.20
CA PHE A 442 -9.42 -3.00 16.09
C PHE A 442 -8.74 -4.37 15.98
N ARG A 443 -7.41 -4.46 16.18
CA ARG A 443 -6.70 -5.75 16.24
C ARG A 443 -7.20 -6.65 17.38
N GLU A 444 -7.48 -6.06 18.54
CA GLU A 444 -8.08 -6.78 19.68
C GLU A 444 -9.48 -7.32 19.32
N ALA A 445 -10.28 -6.53 18.60
CA ALA A 445 -11.57 -6.97 18.09
C ALA A 445 -11.42 -8.10 17.06
N LEU A 446 -10.49 -7.99 16.10
CA LEU A 446 -10.23 -9.06 15.11
C LEU A 446 -9.95 -10.41 15.76
N ALA A 447 -9.29 -10.44 16.92
CA ALA A 447 -9.03 -11.68 17.66
C ALA A 447 -10.31 -12.43 18.07
N LEU A 448 -11.45 -11.75 18.21
CA LEU A 448 -12.74 -12.36 18.55
C LEU A 448 -13.28 -13.26 17.44
N THR A 449 -12.83 -13.09 16.19
CA THR A 449 -13.19 -13.98 15.07
C THR A 449 -12.54 -15.35 15.19
N GLY A 450 -11.49 -15.50 16.02
CA GLY A 450 -10.65 -16.68 16.12
C GLY A 450 -9.61 -16.81 15.00
N GLY A 451 -9.51 -15.81 14.14
CA GLY A 451 -8.67 -15.81 12.95
C GLY A 451 -7.24 -15.32 13.18
N ASN A 452 -6.43 -15.43 12.12
CA ASN A 452 -5.06 -14.93 12.09
C ASN A 452 -5.07 -13.43 11.77
N ILE A 453 -4.77 -12.59 12.77
CA ILE A 453 -4.83 -11.13 12.67
C ILE A 453 -3.89 -10.60 11.57
N GLN A 454 -2.69 -11.14 11.45
CA GLN A 454 -1.71 -10.69 10.47
C GLN A 454 -2.19 -10.96 9.04
N ARG A 455 -2.71 -12.16 8.76
CA ARG A 455 -3.25 -12.52 7.45
C ARG A 455 -4.50 -11.70 7.10
N MET A 456 -5.40 -11.52 8.07
CA MET A 456 -6.58 -10.64 7.88
C MET A 456 -6.14 -9.21 7.55
N THR A 457 -5.16 -8.67 8.26
CA THR A 457 -4.64 -7.33 7.96
C THR A 457 -4.06 -7.26 6.56
N ALA A 458 -3.25 -8.25 6.14
CA ALA A 458 -2.67 -8.28 4.79
C ALA A 458 -3.74 -8.32 3.70
N VAL A 459 -4.83 -9.10 3.88
CA VAL A 459 -5.95 -9.16 2.94
C VAL A 459 -6.70 -7.83 2.86
N LEU A 460 -6.97 -7.22 4.01
CA LEU A 460 -7.70 -5.94 4.08
C LEU A 460 -6.89 -4.76 3.54
N THR A 461 -5.58 -4.93 3.35
CA THR A 461 -4.69 -3.88 2.84
C THR A 461 -4.22 -4.14 1.40
N VAL A 462 -3.35 -5.12 1.18
CA VAL A 462 -2.53 -5.19 -0.03
C VAL A 462 -2.63 -6.49 -0.83
N SER A 463 -2.92 -7.62 -0.19
CA SER A 463 -2.75 -8.95 -0.83
C SER A 463 -3.70 -9.27 -1.98
N LEU A 464 -4.72 -8.45 -2.23
CA LEU A 464 -5.69 -8.66 -3.31
C LEU A 464 -5.40 -7.82 -4.56
N CYS A 465 -4.27 -7.13 -4.61
CA CYS A 465 -3.87 -6.28 -5.72
C CYS A 465 -3.72 -7.06 -7.04
N GLN A 466 -3.93 -6.38 -8.17
CA GLN A 466 -3.71 -6.93 -9.51
C GLN A 466 -2.23 -6.91 -9.94
N THR A 467 -1.35 -6.34 -9.12
CA THR A 467 0.09 -6.26 -9.37
C THR A 467 0.90 -7.27 -8.57
N ILE A 468 0.31 -7.86 -7.51
CA ILE A 468 0.98 -8.86 -6.67
C ILE A 468 0.58 -10.27 -7.12
N PRO A 469 1.55 -11.12 -7.55
CA PRO A 469 1.27 -12.51 -7.94
C PRO A 469 0.82 -13.34 -6.72
N GLU A 470 0.15 -14.49 -6.95
CA GLU A 470 -0.26 -15.08 -8.26
C GLU A 470 -1.69 -14.66 -8.63
N VAL A 471 -2.56 -14.38 -7.63
CA VAL A 471 -4.00 -14.16 -7.82
C VAL A 471 -4.49 -13.05 -6.93
N GLY A 472 -5.26 -12.13 -7.51
CA GLY A 472 -5.96 -11.05 -6.81
C GLY A 472 -7.47 -11.20 -6.91
N LEU A 473 -8.20 -10.23 -6.31
CA LEU A 473 -9.64 -10.15 -6.38
C LEU A 473 -10.08 -8.69 -6.62
N THR A 474 -10.94 -8.48 -7.59
CA THR A 474 -11.51 -7.16 -7.90
C THR A 474 -13.04 -7.21 -7.83
N GLU A 475 -13.69 -6.06 -8.01
CA GLU A 475 -15.15 -5.99 -8.16
C GLU A 475 -15.70 -6.83 -9.33
N LYS A 476 -14.84 -7.30 -10.24
CA LYS A 476 -15.20 -8.16 -11.38
C LYS A 476 -14.91 -9.64 -11.14
N GLY A 477 -14.31 -10.00 -10.00
CA GLY A 477 -13.99 -11.38 -9.63
C GLY A 477 -12.50 -11.67 -9.52
N LEU A 478 -12.16 -12.97 -9.46
CA LEU A 478 -10.79 -13.47 -9.34
C LEU A 478 -9.95 -13.12 -10.59
N PHE A 479 -8.74 -12.63 -10.33
CA PHE A 479 -7.81 -12.19 -11.36
C PHE A 479 -6.48 -12.93 -11.25
N ASP A 480 -6.12 -13.69 -12.28
CA ASP A 480 -4.80 -14.31 -12.42
C ASP A 480 -3.79 -13.24 -12.84
N VAL A 481 -2.94 -12.84 -11.91
CA VAL A 481 -1.97 -11.75 -12.11
C VAL A 481 -0.88 -12.15 -13.11
N ASN A 482 -0.48 -13.41 -13.12
CA ASN A 482 0.57 -13.88 -14.03
C ASN A 482 0.08 -13.92 -15.49
N GLN A 483 -1.19 -14.27 -15.70
CA GLN A 483 -1.80 -14.39 -17.04
C GLN A 483 -2.61 -13.13 -17.43
N GLN A 484 -2.73 -12.13 -16.55
CA GLN A 484 -3.46 -10.88 -16.77
C GLN A 484 -4.90 -11.12 -17.27
N ARG A 485 -5.63 -12.05 -16.64
CA ARG A 485 -7.01 -12.41 -17.00
C ARG A 485 -7.87 -12.80 -15.81
N TYR A 486 -9.16 -12.62 -15.96
CA TYR A 486 -10.14 -13.13 -15.00
C TYR A 486 -10.29 -14.64 -15.09
N ILE A 487 -10.47 -15.30 -13.96
CA ILE A 487 -10.70 -16.74 -13.82
C ILE A 487 -11.99 -16.99 -13.04
N PRO A 488 -12.66 -18.13 -13.29
CA PRO A 488 -13.90 -18.47 -12.59
C PRO A 488 -13.67 -18.70 -11.10
N THR A 489 -14.66 -18.38 -10.27
CA THR A 489 -14.64 -18.59 -8.81
C THR A 489 -14.53 -20.06 -8.44
N PHE A 490 -15.13 -20.94 -9.23
CA PHE A 490 -15.05 -22.40 -9.09
C PHE A 490 -15.17 -23.08 -10.44
N THR A 491 -14.80 -24.38 -10.49
CA THR A 491 -14.88 -25.22 -11.68
C THR A 491 -15.47 -26.57 -11.31
N GLY A 492 -16.16 -27.20 -12.24
CA GLY A 492 -16.82 -28.49 -12.03
C GLY A 492 -17.98 -28.40 -11.03
N GLY A 493 -18.90 -29.32 -11.13
CA GLY A 493 -19.99 -29.48 -10.16
C GLY A 493 -20.33 -30.97 -10.13
N GLU A 494 -20.36 -31.55 -8.92
CA GLU A 494 -20.88 -32.91 -8.66
C GLU A 494 -22.22 -32.73 -7.95
N GLU A 495 -23.30 -32.79 -8.70
CA GLU A 495 -24.66 -32.74 -8.13
C GLU A 495 -25.04 -34.09 -7.54
N PHE A 496 -25.67 -34.08 -6.38
CA PHE A 496 -26.23 -35.29 -5.78
C PHE A 496 -27.59 -35.57 -6.47
N GLU A 497 -27.74 -36.77 -7.07
CA GLU A 497 -29.04 -37.28 -7.46
C GLU A 497 -29.89 -37.52 -6.19
N GLU A 498 -31.17 -37.08 -6.21
CA GLU A 498 -32.11 -37.28 -5.11
C GLU A 498 -32.39 -38.79 -4.81
#